data_bbb8e446423f1d6ff871d6db94635e71
#
_entry.id   bbb8e446423f1d6ff871d6db94635e71
#
_cell.length_a   1.000
_cell.length_b   1.000
_cell.length_c   1.000
_cell.angle_alpha   90.00
_cell.angle_beta   90.00
_cell.angle_gamma   90.00
#
_symmetry.space_group_name_H-M   'P 1'
#
loop_
_entity.id
_entity.type
_entity.pdbx_description
1 polymer ?
#
loop_
_entity_poly.entity_id
_entity_poly.type
_entity_poly.pdbx_seq_one_letter_code
_entity_poly.pdbx_strand_id
1 'polypeptide(L)'
;VVNPTYEEGKTVLVFVEPAEAVELRTFMPGFPTSLPFQRMANGSHRLEVHLPHTARIEYRLAVRRNGSFEESNDPLNPLTAPNPYGTNSVAGGPGYLPNLLSVERAGIQRGRIVEIRVSSRHFGMRRHHQVYLPPFYTNSAAYPLLVVHDGPDFLAYSALSTVLDNLIHDGTINPVLALLLDPRERLEEYAASPRHSAHL
;
A
#
# COMPACT_ATOMS: atom_id res chain seq x y z
N VAL A 1 8.36 -24.19 5.92
CA VAL A 1 7.64 -23.79 4.70
C VAL A 1 7.44 -22.29 4.76
N VAL A 2 7.67 -21.57 3.66
CA VAL A 2 7.46 -20.12 3.54
C VAL A 2 6.54 -19.90 2.34
N ASN A 3 5.54 -19.05 2.48
CA ASN A 3 4.66 -18.64 1.40
C ASN A 3 5.09 -17.29 0.82
N PRO A 4 4.83 -17.04 -0.48
CA PRO A 4 4.49 -18.04 -1.49
C PRO A 4 5.73 -18.82 -1.95
N THR A 5 5.49 -20.00 -2.55
CA THR A 5 6.48 -20.70 -3.40
C THR A 5 6.05 -20.62 -4.86
N TYR A 6 6.97 -21.01 -5.77
CA TYR A 6 6.68 -20.96 -7.21
C TYR A 6 6.96 -22.33 -7.83
N GLU A 7 5.95 -22.91 -8.46
CA GLU A 7 6.02 -24.24 -9.09
C GLU A 7 5.39 -24.17 -10.48
N GLU A 8 6.08 -24.60 -11.50
CA GLU A 8 5.59 -24.65 -12.90
C GLU A 8 4.95 -23.34 -13.39
N GLY A 9 5.52 -22.18 -12.99
CA GLY A 9 5.00 -20.87 -13.37
C GLY A 9 3.75 -20.42 -12.58
N LYS A 10 3.34 -21.17 -11.56
CA LYS A 10 2.24 -20.83 -10.66
C LYS A 10 2.76 -20.32 -9.32
N THR A 11 2.01 -19.45 -8.69
CA THR A 11 2.19 -19.05 -7.29
C THR A 11 1.47 -20.06 -6.40
N VAL A 12 2.19 -20.65 -5.47
CA VAL A 12 1.67 -21.70 -4.58
C VAL A 12 1.68 -21.21 -3.15
N LEU A 13 0.56 -21.39 -2.48
CA LEU A 13 0.36 -21.07 -1.07
C LEU A 13 -0.05 -22.35 -0.34
N VAL A 14 0.49 -22.54 0.86
CA VAL A 14 0.12 -23.67 1.73
C VAL A 14 -0.32 -23.16 3.09
N PHE A 15 -1.22 -23.88 3.72
CA PHE A 15 -1.65 -23.66 5.09
C PHE A 15 -1.59 -25.00 5.84
N VAL A 16 -0.87 -25.03 6.96
CA VAL A 16 -0.50 -26.30 7.62
C VAL A 16 -1.20 -26.53 8.96
N GLU A 17 -1.83 -25.50 9.52
CA GLU A 17 -2.57 -25.65 10.76
C GLU A 17 -3.91 -26.37 10.53
N PRO A 18 -4.47 -27.02 11.57
CA PRO A 18 -5.78 -27.66 11.47
C PRO A 18 -6.88 -26.65 11.10
N ALA A 19 -7.64 -26.96 10.05
CA ALA A 19 -8.78 -26.18 9.60
C ALA A 19 -9.80 -27.06 8.87
N GLU A 20 -11.07 -26.65 8.89
CA GLU A 20 -12.13 -27.28 8.13
C GLU A 20 -12.08 -26.85 6.66
N ALA A 21 -11.77 -25.56 6.42
CA ALA A 21 -11.57 -24.93 5.12
C ALA A 21 -10.66 -23.71 5.24
N VAL A 22 -9.98 -23.39 4.14
CA VAL A 22 -9.15 -22.19 4.02
C VAL A 22 -9.46 -21.51 2.68
N GLU A 23 -9.61 -20.21 2.70
CA GLU A 23 -9.81 -19.40 1.50
C GLU A 23 -8.83 -18.24 1.48
N LEU A 24 -8.28 -17.91 0.34
CA LEU A 24 -7.62 -16.65 0.09
C LEU A 24 -8.68 -15.58 -0.20
N ARG A 25 -8.64 -14.48 0.52
CA ARG A 25 -9.50 -13.30 0.31
C ARG A 25 -8.68 -12.14 -0.24
N THR A 26 -9.15 -11.53 -1.32
CA THR A 26 -8.51 -10.37 -1.96
C THR A 26 -9.56 -9.46 -2.58
N PHE A 27 -9.21 -8.18 -2.78
CA PHE A 27 -10.10 -7.16 -3.32
C PHE A 27 -9.57 -6.55 -4.62
N MET A 28 -8.80 -7.32 -5.38
CA MET A 28 -8.24 -6.84 -6.65
C MET A 28 -9.30 -6.82 -7.77
N PRO A 29 -9.49 -5.70 -8.47
CA PRO A 29 -10.38 -5.65 -9.64
C PRO A 29 -9.97 -6.68 -10.70
N GLY A 30 -10.96 -7.40 -11.22
CA GLY A 30 -10.73 -8.43 -12.25
C GLY A 30 -10.18 -9.76 -11.72
N PHE A 31 -10.00 -9.90 -10.40
CA PHE A 31 -9.58 -11.15 -9.78
C PHE A 31 -10.68 -11.66 -8.84
N PRO A 32 -10.86 -13.00 -8.67
CA PRO A 32 -11.83 -13.54 -7.74
C PRO A 32 -11.60 -13.02 -6.31
N THR A 33 -12.64 -12.59 -5.64
CA THR A 33 -12.57 -12.07 -4.25
C THR A 33 -12.28 -13.15 -3.23
N SER A 34 -12.54 -14.43 -3.57
CA SER A 34 -12.26 -15.59 -2.72
C SER A 34 -11.77 -16.75 -3.59
N LEU A 35 -10.73 -17.44 -3.14
CA LEU A 35 -10.18 -18.64 -3.77
C LEU A 35 -10.02 -19.73 -2.69
N PRO A 36 -10.74 -20.87 -2.81
CA PRO A 36 -10.63 -21.95 -1.84
C PRO A 36 -9.33 -22.72 -2.01
N PHE A 37 -8.70 -23.08 -0.90
CA PHE A 37 -7.60 -24.03 -0.87
C PHE A 37 -8.13 -25.47 -0.99
N GLN A 38 -7.38 -26.29 -1.69
CA GLN A 38 -7.63 -27.74 -1.73
C GLN A 38 -7.05 -28.40 -0.50
N ARG A 39 -7.85 -29.22 0.20
CA ARG A 39 -7.36 -30.05 1.31
C ARG A 39 -6.54 -31.22 0.79
N MET A 40 -5.35 -31.40 1.33
CA MET A 40 -4.41 -32.44 0.96
C MET A 40 -4.56 -33.68 1.87
N ALA A 41 -4.07 -34.84 1.44
CA ALA A 41 -4.15 -36.10 2.20
C ALA A 41 -3.44 -36.03 3.56
N ASN A 42 -2.41 -35.19 3.69
CA ASN A 42 -1.68 -34.96 4.95
C ASN A 42 -2.36 -33.97 5.90
N GLY A 43 -3.57 -33.50 5.55
CA GLY A 43 -4.35 -32.55 6.36
C GLY A 43 -4.02 -31.09 6.13
N SER A 44 -2.97 -30.74 5.39
CA SER A 44 -2.68 -29.36 4.99
C SER A 44 -3.65 -28.89 3.90
N HIS A 45 -3.62 -27.57 3.63
CA HIS A 45 -4.38 -26.97 2.54
C HIS A 45 -3.43 -26.31 1.55
N ARG A 46 -3.70 -26.43 0.25
CA ARG A 46 -2.85 -25.91 -0.83
C ARG A 46 -3.70 -25.14 -1.84
N LEU A 47 -3.19 -24.00 -2.27
CA LEU A 47 -3.76 -23.18 -3.34
C LEU A 47 -2.70 -22.94 -4.41
N GLU A 48 -3.03 -23.20 -5.67
CA GLU A 48 -2.25 -22.83 -6.83
C GLU A 48 -2.97 -21.72 -7.58
N VAL A 49 -2.26 -20.61 -7.81
CA VAL A 49 -2.82 -19.44 -8.49
C VAL A 49 -1.95 -19.07 -9.69
N HIS A 50 -2.60 -18.89 -10.83
CA HIS A 50 -1.95 -18.29 -12.00
C HIS A 50 -1.97 -16.76 -11.86
N LEU A 51 -0.88 -16.19 -11.42
CA LEU A 51 -0.69 -14.74 -11.44
C LEU A 51 0.15 -14.34 -12.67
N PRO A 52 -0.15 -13.22 -13.33
CA PRO A 52 0.77 -12.67 -14.32
C PRO A 52 2.18 -12.55 -13.75
N HIS A 53 3.21 -12.72 -14.59
CA HIS A 53 4.60 -12.88 -14.16
C HIS A 53 5.08 -11.83 -13.13
N THR A 54 4.72 -10.58 -13.33
CA THR A 54 5.12 -9.46 -12.45
C THR A 54 3.99 -8.94 -11.56
N ALA A 55 2.84 -9.63 -11.52
CA ALA A 55 1.70 -9.19 -10.71
C ALA A 55 2.01 -9.27 -9.21
N ARG A 56 1.36 -8.41 -8.45
CA ARG A 56 1.35 -8.40 -6.98
C ARG A 56 -0.10 -8.37 -6.51
N ILE A 57 -0.44 -9.24 -5.58
CA ILE A 57 -1.73 -9.23 -4.89
C ILE A 57 -1.53 -9.05 -3.39
N GLU A 58 -2.50 -8.39 -2.76
CA GLU A 58 -2.66 -8.38 -1.31
C GLU A 58 -3.81 -9.30 -0.94
N TYR A 59 -3.62 -10.08 0.12
CA TYR A 59 -4.61 -11.06 0.55
C TYR A 59 -4.63 -11.26 2.04
N ARG A 60 -5.75 -11.82 2.51
CA ARG A 60 -5.90 -12.42 3.84
C ARG A 60 -6.33 -13.87 3.69
N LEU A 61 -6.08 -14.67 4.71
CA LEU A 61 -6.62 -16.01 4.81
C LEU A 61 -7.90 -15.98 5.63
N ALA A 62 -9.00 -16.50 5.08
CA ALA A 62 -10.20 -16.84 5.83
C ALA A 62 -10.11 -18.32 6.20
N VAL A 63 -9.96 -18.60 7.48
CA VAL A 63 -9.77 -19.95 8.02
C VAL A 63 -11.02 -20.37 8.77
N ARG A 64 -11.64 -21.47 8.35
CA ARG A 64 -12.83 -22.01 8.99
C ARG A 64 -12.45 -22.98 10.09
N ARG A 65 -12.90 -22.65 11.31
CA ARG A 65 -12.80 -23.51 12.50
C ARG A 65 -14.12 -23.44 13.27
N ASN A 66 -14.57 -24.57 13.77
CA ASN A 66 -15.85 -24.67 14.53
C ASN A 66 -17.04 -24.03 13.78
N GLY A 67 -17.09 -24.22 12.44
CA GLY A 67 -18.18 -23.73 11.60
C GLY A 67 -18.13 -22.23 11.22
N SER A 68 -17.21 -21.44 11.77
CA SER A 68 -17.06 -19.99 11.46
C SER A 68 -15.73 -19.68 10.78
N PHE A 69 -15.74 -18.64 9.93
CA PHE A 69 -14.52 -18.10 9.30
C PHE A 69 -13.92 -16.99 10.14
N GLU A 70 -12.62 -17.04 10.32
CA GLU A 70 -11.80 -15.97 10.91
C GLU A 70 -10.77 -15.52 9.90
N GLU A 71 -10.62 -14.19 9.72
CA GLU A 71 -9.65 -13.62 8.80
C GLU A 71 -8.37 -13.23 9.53
N SER A 72 -7.23 -13.65 8.96
CA SER A 72 -5.90 -13.31 9.45
C SER A 72 -4.91 -13.12 8.30
N ASN A 73 -3.75 -12.58 8.62
CA ASN A 73 -2.61 -12.67 7.70
C ASN A 73 -2.15 -14.12 7.61
N ASP A 74 -1.46 -14.43 6.52
CA ASP A 74 -0.84 -15.72 6.31
C ASP A 74 0.38 -15.88 7.26
N PRO A 75 0.34 -16.80 8.23
CA PRO A 75 1.41 -16.95 9.21
C PRO A 75 2.73 -17.46 8.57
N LEU A 76 2.67 -18.03 7.38
CA LEU A 76 3.84 -18.53 6.64
C LEU A 76 4.43 -17.50 5.68
N ASN A 77 3.80 -16.33 5.54
CA ASN A 77 4.25 -15.30 4.60
C ASN A 77 4.87 -14.11 5.36
N PRO A 78 6.19 -13.89 5.24
CA PRO A 78 6.85 -12.74 5.87
C PRO A 78 6.57 -11.41 5.15
N LEU A 79 6.05 -11.45 3.90
CA LEU A 79 5.77 -10.24 3.14
C LEU A 79 4.40 -9.70 3.50
N THR A 80 4.37 -8.47 4.00
CA THR A 80 3.15 -7.79 4.41
C THR A 80 3.04 -6.40 3.80
N ALA A 81 1.80 -5.93 3.67
CA ALA A 81 1.45 -4.58 3.24
C ALA A 81 0.51 -3.95 4.27
N PRO A 82 1.02 -3.04 5.10
CA PRO A 82 0.18 -2.28 6.02
C PRO A 82 -0.70 -1.30 5.24
N ASN A 83 -1.88 -1.02 5.76
CA ASN A 83 -2.85 -0.07 5.20
C ASN A 83 -3.70 0.52 6.35
N PRO A 84 -4.56 1.55 6.10
CA PRO A 84 -5.36 2.18 7.15
C PRO A 84 -6.33 1.24 7.90
N TYR A 85 -6.63 0.07 7.34
CA TYR A 85 -7.57 -0.90 7.91
C TYR A 85 -6.87 -2.11 8.58
N GLY A 86 -5.53 -2.14 8.56
CA GLY A 86 -4.72 -3.22 9.13
C GLY A 86 -3.53 -3.60 8.25
N THR A 87 -3.28 -4.89 8.13
CA THR A 87 -2.16 -5.41 7.36
C THR A 87 -2.62 -6.60 6.54
N ASN A 88 -2.21 -6.65 5.28
CA ASN A 88 -2.44 -7.78 4.39
C ASN A 88 -1.13 -8.54 4.14
N SER A 89 -1.24 -9.82 3.83
CA SER A 89 -0.12 -10.59 3.26
C SER A 89 0.03 -10.28 1.78
N VAL A 90 1.24 -10.41 1.24
CA VAL A 90 1.56 -10.10 -0.16
C VAL A 90 2.01 -11.35 -0.89
N ALA A 91 1.42 -11.63 -2.04
CA ALA A 91 1.93 -12.64 -2.96
C ALA A 91 2.16 -12.01 -4.35
N GLY A 92 3.15 -12.52 -5.05
CA GLY A 92 3.48 -12.08 -6.40
C GLY A 92 3.41 -13.21 -7.42
N GLY A 93 3.44 -12.87 -8.70
CA GLY A 93 3.77 -13.80 -9.77
C GLY A 93 5.25 -14.21 -9.70
N PRO A 94 5.67 -15.23 -10.47
CA PRO A 94 7.03 -15.78 -10.37
C PRO A 94 8.18 -14.80 -10.61
N GLY A 95 7.92 -13.69 -11.30
CA GLY A 95 8.90 -12.63 -11.57
C GLY A 95 8.60 -11.32 -10.85
N TYR A 96 7.73 -11.33 -9.84
CA TYR A 96 7.48 -10.14 -9.04
C TYR A 96 8.74 -9.76 -8.24
N LEU A 97 9.14 -8.52 -8.38
CA LEU A 97 10.21 -7.91 -7.57
C LEU A 97 9.62 -6.71 -6.80
N PRO A 98 9.93 -6.59 -5.50
CA PRO A 98 9.56 -5.39 -4.74
C PRO A 98 10.10 -4.12 -5.39
N ASN A 99 9.33 -3.03 -5.31
CA ASN A 99 9.78 -1.75 -5.83
C ASN A 99 10.90 -1.18 -4.93
N LEU A 100 12.12 -1.15 -5.44
CA LEU A 100 13.29 -0.64 -4.71
C LEU A 100 13.23 0.88 -4.45
N LEU A 101 12.38 1.63 -5.14
CA LEU A 101 12.18 3.06 -4.87
C LEU A 101 11.55 3.32 -3.51
N SER A 102 10.81 2.37 -2.96
CA SER A 102 10.22 2.47 -1.61
C SER A 102 11.19 2.08 -0.50
N VAL A 103 12.40 1.64 -0.83
CA VAL A 103 13.41 1.24 0.14
C VAL A 103 14.38 2.39 0.41
N GLU A 104 14.61 2.68 1.68
CA GLU A 104 15.59 3.69 2.09
C GLU A 104 16.99 3.30 1.63
N ARG A 105 17.68 4.21 0.98
CA ARG A 105 19.06 4.03 0.54
C ARG A 105 20.01 4.87 1.40
N ALA A 106 21.11 4.28 1.84
CA ALA A 106 22.14 4.98 2.58
C ALA A 106 22.87 6.01 1.69
N GLY A 107 23.30 7.11 2.28
CA GLY A 107 24.15 8.10 1.62
C GLY A 107 23.43 9.10 0.70
N ILE A 108 22.12 8.98 0.49
CA ILE A 108 21.37 10.00 -0.26
C ILE A 108 20.90 11.14 0.65
N GLN A 109 20.80 12.33 0.09
CA GLN A 109 20.17 13.45 0.77
C GLN A 109 18.66 13.29 0.76
N ARG A 110 18.02 13.56 1.90
CA ARG A 110 16.58 13.39 2.07
C ARG A 110 15.88 14.71 2.17
N GLY A 111 14.66 14.75 1.66
CA GLY A 111 13.71 15.81 1.92
C GLY A 111 13.21 15.78 3.37
N ARG A 112 12.34 16.69 3.70
CA ARG A 112 11.72 16.76 5.03
C ARG A 112 10.24 17.06 4.93
N ILE A 113 9.49 16.54 5.89
CA ILE A 113 8.07 16.84 6.05
C ILE A 113 7.92 18.01 7.02
N VAL A 114 7.12 18.99 6.64
CA VAL A 114 6.75 20.12 7.50
C VAL A 114 5.23 20.20 7.61
N GLU A 115 4.74 20.55 8.79
CA GLU A 115 3.32 20.81 9.00
C GLU A 115 2.98 22.26 8.64
N ILE A 116 1.86 22.44 7.97
CA ILE A 116 1.29 23.74 7.66
C ILE A 116 -0.13 23.84 8.19
N ARG A 117 -0.53 25.07 8.56
CA ARG A 117 -1.89 25.40 8.99
C ARG A 117 -2.44 26.46 8.07
N VAL A 118 -3.49 26.11 7.37
CA VAL A 118 -4.16 26.99 6.41
C VAL A 118 -5.54 27.35 6.93
N SER A 119 -5.84 28.64 7.03
CA SER A 119 -7.22 29.09 7.30
C SER A 119 -8.04 29.02 6.03
N SER A 120 -8.92 28.06 5.93
CA SER A 120 -9.79 27.88 4.77
C SER A 120 -11.10 28.64 4.95
N ARG A 121 -11.32 29.68 4.14
CA ARG A 121 -12.64 30.36 4.07
C ARG A 121 -13.75 29.46 3.53
N HIS A 122 -13.41 28.49 2.67
CA HIS A 122 -14.36 27.57 2.04
C HIS A 122 -14.86 26.50 3.02
N PHE A 123 -14.02 26.08 3.97
CA PHE A 123 -14.41 25.18 5.06
C PHE A 123 -14.79 25.92 6.35
N GLY A 124 -14.53 27.23 6.44
CA GLY A 124 -14.81 28.02 7.64
C GLY A 124 -13.95 27.64 8.85
N MET A 125 -12.82 26.97 8.64
CA MET A 125 -11.96 26.46 9.70
C MET A 125 -10.49 26.41 9.32
N ARG A 126 -9.63 26.19 10.30
CA ARG A 126 -8.22 25.88 10.06
C ARG A 126 -8.07 24.43 9.63
N ARG A 127 -7.32 24.22 8.54
CA ARG A 127 -6.92 22.91 8.04
C ARG A 127 -5.45 22.68 8.36
N HIS A 128 -5.13 21.43 8.66
CA HIS A 128 -3.76 20.99 8.89
C HIS A 128 -3.38 20.11 7.71
N HIS A 129 -2.24 20.38 7.11
CA HIS A 129 -1.70 19.60 6.02
C HIS A 129 -0.19 19.44 6.26
N GLN A 130 0.40 18.51 5.54
CA GLN A 130 1.84 18.33 5.53
C GLN A 130 2.40 18.71 4.16
N VAL A 131 3.64 19.14 4.11
CA VAL A 131 4.34 19.44 2.86
C VAL A 131 5.67 18.71 2.88
N TYR A 132 5.94 17.91 1.86
CA TYR A 132 7.27 17.43 1.58
C TYR A 132 8.06 18.53 0.88
N LEU A 133 9.21 18.88 1.45
CA LEU A 133 10.21 19.77 0.90
C LEU A 133 11.38 18.91 0.40
N PRO A 134 11.80 19.03 -0.88
CA PRO A 134 12.86 18.20 -1.45
C PRO A 134 14.22 18.46 -0.77
N PRO A 135 15.21 17.57 -0.98
CA PRO A 135 16.59 17.86 -0.60
C PRO A 135 17.06 19.21 -1.15
N PHE A 136 17.83 19.95 -0.34
CA PHE A 136 18.36 21.26 -0.69
C PHE A 136 17.30 22.33 -1.03
N TYR A 137 16.07 22.16 -0.51
CA TYR A 137 15.01 23.15 -0.71
C TYR A 137 15.46 24.57 -0.32
N THR A 138 15.16 25.54 -1.18
CA THR A 138 15.30 26.96 -0.90
C THR A 138 14.00 27.68 -1.24
N ASN A 139 13.68 28.75 -0.50
CA ASN A 139 12.49 29.57 -0.75
C ASN A 139 12.61 30.55 -1.94
N SER A 140 13.79 30.64 -2.54
CA SER A 140 14.05 31.48 -3.73
C SER A 140 13.87 30.75 -5.04
N ALA A 141 13.73 29.42 -5.02
CA ALA A 141 13.53 28.62 -6.23
C ALA A 141 12.03 28.30 -6.44
N ALA A 142 11.63 28.17 -7.70
CA ALA A 142 10.32 27.68 -8.06
C ALA A 142 10.36 26.15 -8.22
N TYR A 143 9.37 25.46 -7.67
CA TYR A 143 9.25 24.01 -7.72
C TYR A 143 7.90 23.60 -8.30
N PRO A 144 7.83 22.55 -9.08
CA PRO A 144 6.56 21.89 -9.38
C PRO A 144 5.85 21.47 -8.09
N LEU A 145 4.52 21.52 -8.09
CA LEU A 145 3.71 21.11 -6.96
C LEU A 145 2.96 19.82 -7.29
N LEU A 146 3.19 18.78 -6.48
CA LEU A 146 2.40 17.57 -6.44
C LEU A 146 1.34 17.71 -5.34
N VAL A 147 0.07 17.54 -5.67
CA VAL A 147 -1.02 17.50 -4.69
C VAL A 147 -1.41 16.05 -4.45
N VAL A 148 -1.33 15.61 -3.21
CA VAL A 148 -1.56 14.23 -2.79
C VAL A 148 -2.74 14.18 -1.84
N HIS A 149 -3.86 13.60 -2.29
CA HIS A 149 -4.98 13.27 -1.43
C HIS A 149 -4.62 12.10 -0.52
N ASP A 150 -5.20 12.04 0.69
CA ASP A 150 -4.85 11.08 1.73
C ASP A 150 -3.32 11.09 2.03
N GLY A 151 -2.72 12.26 2.06
CA GLY A 151 -1.28 12.43 2.19
C GLY A 151 -0.64 11.70 3.37
N PRO A 152 -1.23 11.74 4.60
CA PRO A 152 -0.72 10.96 5.74
C PRO A 152 -0.65 9.45 5.47
N ASP A 153 -1.64 8.89 4.76
CA ASP A 153 -1.65 7.47 4.42
C ASP A 153 -0.56 7.11 3.40
N PHE A 154 -0.32 7.99 2.42
CA PHE A 154 0.79 7.80 1.48
C PHE A 154 2.16 7.87 2.17
N LEU A 155 2.33 8.69 3.18
CA LEU A 155 3.56 8.70 3.99
C LEU A 155 3.68 7.41 4.82
N ALA A 156 2.61 7.00 5.49
CA ALA A 156 2.63 5.88 6.42
C ALA A 156 2.72 4.50 5.72
N TYR A 157 2.06 4.34 4.58
CA TYR A 157 1.84 3.02 3.98
C TYR A 157 2.48 2.84 2.60
N SER A 158 2.88 3.93 1.93
CA SER A 158 3.44 3.87 0.57
C SER A 158 4.86 4.39 0.47
N ALA A 159 5.50 4.73 1.60
CA ALA A 159 6.85 5.28 1.66
C ALA A 159 7.07 6.48 0.71
N LEU A 160 6.04 7.33 0.53
CA LEU A 160 6.05 8.40 -0.49
C LEU A 160 7.29 9.30 -0.40
N SER A 161 7.69 9.73 0.79
CA SER A 161 8.87 10.57 0.96
C SER A 161 10.15 9.88 0.47
N THR A 162 10.31 8.59 0.81
CA THR A 162 11.44 7.77 0.34
C THR A 162 11.44 7.61 -1.18
N VAL A 163 10.27 7.39 -1.78
CA VAL A 163 10.12 7.31 -3.24
C VAL A 163 10.54 8.62 -3.91
N LEU A 164 10.08 9.77 -3.40
CA LEU A 164 10.44 11.07 -3.93
C LEU A 164 11.95 11.33 -3.77
N ASP A 165 12.53 11.05 -2.60
CA ASP A 165 13.96 11.19 -2.36
C ASP A 165 14.79 10.37 -3.34
N ASN A 166 14.42 9.11 -3.55
CA ASN A 166 15.11 8.21 -4.47
C ASN A 166 15.00 8.68 -5.93
N LEU A 167 13.81 9.08 -6.38
CA LEU A 167 13.59 9.58 -7.75
C LEU A 167 14.34 10.89 -8.04
N ILE A 168 14.38 11.80 -7.04
CA ILE A 168 15.12 13.07 -7.16
C ILE A 168 16.62 12.80 -7.17
N HIS A 169 17.12 11.91 -6.28
CA HIS A 169 18.53 11.55 -6.24
C HIS A 169 19.01 10.93 -7.55
N ASP A 170 18.20 10.05 -8.15
CA ASP A 170 18.50 9.39 -9.43
C ASP A 170 18.37 10.35 -10.64
N GLY A 171 17.92 11.59 -10.46
CA GLY A 171 17.65 12.51 -11.53
C GLY A 171 16.47 12.11 -12.42
N THR A 172 15.64 11.15 -11.97
CA THR A 172 14.47 10.69 -12.71
C THR A 172 13.38 11.76 -12.74
N ILE A 173 13.25 12.52 -11.65
CA ILE A 173 12.39 13.70 -11.57
C ILE A 173 13.16 14.91 -11.05
N ASN A 174 12.75 16.11 -11.44
CA ASN A 174 13.22 17.34 -10.83
C ASN A 174 12.74 17.42 -9.37
N PRO A 175 13.45 18.19 -8.49
CA PRO A 175 12.95 18.48 -7.16
C PRO A 175 11.52 19.04 -7.19
N VAL A 176 10.63 18.49 -6.37
CA VAL A 176 9.20 18.79 -6.35
C VAL A 176 8.75 19.07 -4.91
N LEU A 177 7.80 19.97 -4.71
CA LEU A 177 7.03 20.08 -3.48
C LEU A 177 5.87 19.09 -3.54
N ALA A 178 5.56 18.40 -2.43
CA ALA A 178 4.32 17.63 -2.34
C ALA A 178 3.45 18.17 -1.20
N LEU A 179 2.26 18.68 -1.55
CA LEU A 179 1.21 19.05 -0.61
C LEU A 179 0.42 17.80 -0.27
N LEU A 180 0.51 17.38 0.97
CA LEU A 180 -0.09 16.16 1.50
C LEU A 180 -1.38 16.55 2.23
N LEU A 181 -2.51 16.36 1.57
CA LEU A 181 -3.82 16.75 2.08
C LEU A 181 -4.31 15.71 3.08
N ASP A 182 -4.74 16.21 4.25
CA ASP A 182 -5.38 15.42 5.29
C ASP A 182 -6.88 15.76 5.32
N PRO A 183 -7.77 14.88 4.80
CA PRO A 183 -9.21 15.10 4.82
C PRO A 183 -9.74 14.89 6.24
N ARG A 184 -10.78 15.65 6.61
CA ARG A 184 -11.54 15.41 7.85
C ARG A 184 -12.74 14.50 7.61
N GLU A 185 -13.47 14.79 6.52
CA GLU A 185 -14.64 14.04 6.07
C GLU A 185 -14.37 13.54 4.65
N ARG A 186 -13.51 12.49 4.57
CA ARG A 186 -12.92 12.01 3.32
C ARG A 186 -13.96 11.79 2.21
N LEU A 187 -15.07 11.13 2.51
CA LEU A 187 -16.09 10.82 1.52
C LEU A 187 -16.77 12.10 1.00
N GLU A 188 -17.09 13.03 1.89
CA GLU A 188 -17.71 14.30 1.51
C GLU A 188 -16.74 15.20 0.74
N GLU A 189 -15.49 15.28 1.19
CA GLU A 189 -14.49 16.15 0.58
C GLU A 189 -14.12 15.68 -0.82
N TYR A 190 -13.93 14.37 -1.03
CA TYR A 190 -13.46 13.81 -2.31
C TYR A 190 -14.59 13.47 -3.29
N ALA A 191 -15.84 13.43 -2.86
CA ALA A 191 -16.99 13.17 -3.72
C ALA A 191 -17.45 14.44 -4.48
N ALA A 192 -16.56 15.00 -5.32
CA ALA A 192 -16.81 16.20 -6.14
C ALA A 192 -17.26 17.42 -5.32
N SER A 193 -16.69 17.62 -4.13
CA SER A 193 -17.03 18.74 -3.24
C SER A 193 -16.54 20.07 -3.82
N PRO A 194 -17.43 21.05 -4.11
CA PRO A 194 -17.00 22.38 -4.53
C PRO A 194 -16.16 23.11 -3.48
N ARG A 195 -16.37 22.83 -2.19
CA ARG A 195 -15.57 23.40 -1.10
C ARG A 195 -14.14 22.89 -1.10
N HIS A 196 -13.97 21.59 -1.40
CA HIS A 196 -12.64 20.97 -1.50
C HIS A 196 -11.88 21.52 -2.70
N SER A 197 -12.52 21.57 -3.88
CA SER A 197 -11.91 22.12 -5.10
C SER A 197 -11.52 23.59 -4.96
N ALA A 198 -12.30 24.38 -4.23
CA ALA A 198 -12.00 25.78 -3.98
C ALA A 198 -10.96 26.00 -2.85
N HIS A 199 -10.65 24.98 -2.05
CA HIS A 199 -9.62 25.02 -1.01
C HIS A 199 -8.23 24.76 -1.59
N LEU A 200 -8.13 23.93 -2.62
CA LEU A 200 -6.89 23.63 -3.38
C LEU A 200 -6.42 24.82 -4.18
#